data_c8fbfb99d80304ae26fee31fdf182af9
#
_entry.id   c8fbfb99d80304ae26fee31fdf182af9
#
_cell.length_a   1.000
_cell.length_b   1.000
_cell.length_c   1.000
_cell.angle_alpha   90.00
_cell.angle_beta   90.00
_cell.angle_gamma   90.00
#
_symmetry.space_group_name_H-M   'P 1'
#
loop_
_entity.id
_entity.type
_entity.pdbx_description
1 polymer ?
#
loop_
_entity_poly.entity_id
_entity_poly.type
_entity_poly.pdbx_seq_one_letter_code
_entity_poly.pdbx_strand_id
1 'polypeptide(L)'
;VPLTLRLGTDDLGRCRFAVSPLCQTHEALRMLRRSARHGYHRAWLRRAAPAVAGLDLSPLWLFIPPAGGYTPDFLGPPPEEPYPCFEDELARVRATDPALAHTEMARSLACTPGLAEPPQGRAALDDPAAAVRRLAELTEQAWRALVAPDWARHRAVLEADIAHRTRQMADAGLDALFAGLHPDVDWADGSLTLPVRGDMTDAQLADGRGVLLMPSVFVWPDVVSGFARPWQPTVIYPARGMGGLHSDETPRLSEALARLLGRQRAAILAGLEDPSSTTDLAHRHGLAPSTVSAHLSILREAGLLASRRQGHHVLYGRTPLGDAVASGG
;
A
#
# COMPACT_ATOMS: atom_id res chain seq x y z
N VAL A 1 2.05 -14.90 -14.19
CA VAL A 1 3.34 -14.55 -14.81
C VAL A 1 3.75 -13.21 -14.24
N PRO A 2 4.99 -13.00 -13.77
CA PRO A 2 5.45 -11.71 -13.28
C PRO A 2 5.48 -10.68 -14.41
N LEU A 3 5.18 -9.42 -14.07
CA LEU A 3 5.31 -8.30 -14.99
C LEU A 3 6.76 -7.80 -14.95
N THR A 4 7.39 -7.69 -16.11
CA THR A 4 8.75 -7.18 -16.22
C THR A 4 8.76 -5.86 -16.98
N LEU A 5 9.30 -4.81 -16.36
CA LEU A 5 9.54 -3.51 -16.99
C LEU A 5 11.04 -3.34 -17.26
N ARG A 6 11.40 -3.22 -18.53
CA ARG A 6 12.78 -2.94 -18.93
C ARG A 6 13.04 -1.44 -18.97
N LEU A 7 14.11 -1.03 -18.30
CA LEU A 7 14.56 0.36 -18.22
C LEU A 7 15.83 0.55 -19.07
N GLY A 8 15.79 1.49 -19.99
CA GLY A 8 16.96 1.96 -20.70
C GLY A 8 17.67 3.09 -19.93
N THR A 9 18.81 3.54 -20.44
CA THR A 9 19.61 4.62 -19.83
C THR A 9 18.79 5.89 -19.64
N ASP A 10 17.95 6.25 -20.61
CA ASP A 10 17.12 7.45 -20.55
C ASP A 10 16.00 7.33 -19.49
N ASP A 11 15.55 6.11 -19.22
CA ASP A 11 14.52 5.85 -18.19
C ASP A 11 15.08 6.08 -16.80
N LEU A 12 16.32 5.67 -16.53
CA LEU A 12 16.94 5.79 -15.22
C LEU A 12 17.02 7.25 -14.76
N GLY A 13 17.30 8.17 -15.69
CA GLY A 13 17.33 9.60 -15.42
C GLY A 13 15.94 10.23 -15.17
N ARG A 14 14.87 9.50 -15.46
CA ARG A 14 13.48 9.95 -15.29
C ARG A 14 12.73 9.21 -14.19
N CYS A 15 13.42 8.34 -13.46
CA CYS A 15 12.86 7.75 -12.25
C CYS A 15 12.69 8.82 -11.18
N ARG A 16 11.53 8.87 -10.55
CA ARG A 16 11.21 9.88 -9.54
C ARG A 16 10.26 9.35 -8.49
N PHE A 17 10.19 10.05 -7.37
CA PHE A 17 9.22 9.81 -6.32
C PHE A 17 8.07 10.81 -6.37
N ALA A 18 6.90 10.39 -5.90
CA ALA A 18 5.82 11.30 -5.57
C ALA A 18 4.99 10.79 -4.37
N VAL A 19 4.41 11.74 -3.64
CA VAL A 19 3.43 11.51 -2.57
C VAL A 19 2.07 11.96 -3.07
N SER A 20 1.20 11.01 -3.41
CA SER A 20 -0.11 11.27 -3.99
C SER A 20 -1.24 11.02 -2.98
N PRO A 21 -1.97 12.08 -2.54
CA PRO A 21 -3.18 11.93 -1.72
C PRO A 21 -4.25 11.06 -2.40
N LEU A 22 -4.42 11.19 -3.71
CA LEU A 22 -5.37 10.38 -4.49
C LEU A 22 -5.01 8.90 -4.46
N CYS A 23 -3.73 8.58 -4.65
CA CYS A 23 -3.22 7.20 -4.52
C CYS A 23 -3.52 6.64 -3.13
N GLN A 24 -3.23 7.40 -2.05
CA GLN A 24 -3.53 6.95 -0.69
C GLN A 24 -5.02 6.68 -0.49
N THR A 25 -5.89 7.48 -1.10
CA THR A 25 -7.35 7.29 -1.04
C THR A 25 -7.77 5.99 -1.69
N HIS A 26 -7.24 5.67 -2.87
CA HIS A 26 -7.54 4.42 -3.55
C HIS A 26 -7.01 3.19 -2.79
N GLU A 27 -5.80 3.27 -2.25
CA GLU A 27 -5.27 2.16 -1.45
C GLU A 27 -6.03 1.99 -0.12
N ALA A 28 -6.50 3.07 0.50
CA ALA A 28 -7.39 3.02 1.66
C ALA A 28 -8.73 2.35 1.33
N LEU A 29 -9.33 2.66 0.18
CA LEU A 29 -10.54 2.00 -0.32
C LEU A 29 -10.30 0.50 -0.58
N ARG A 30 -9.19 0.12 -1.20
CA ARG A 30 -8.81 -1.30 -1.36
C ARG A 30 -8.66 -2.00 -0.02
N MET A 31 -8.05 -1.32 0.95
CA MET A 31 -7.85 -1.82 2.30
C MET A 31 -9.17 -2.14 2.99
N LEU A 32 -10.20 -1.29 2.87
CA LEU A 32 -11.54 -1.54 3.42
C LEU A 32 -12.14 -2.86 2.91
N ARG A 33 -11.93 -3.21 1.64
CA ARG A 33 -12.43 -4.46 1.06
C ARG A 33 -11.60 -5.69 1.41
N ARG A 34 -10.35 -5.50 1.82
CA ARG A 34 -9.40 -6.57 2.17
C ARG A 34 -9.17 -6.71 3.67
N SER A 35 -10.04 -6.16 4.49
CA SER A 35 -9.85 -6.00 5.94
C SER A 35 -9.41 -7.25 6.69
N ALA A 36 -9.74 -8.46 6.19
CA ALA A 36 -9.36 -9.71 6.83
C ALA A 36 -7.87 -10.07 6.76
N ARG A 37 -7.08 -9.37 5.94
CA ARG A 37 -5.66 -9.70 5.69
C ARG A 37 -4.65 -8.87 6.50
N HIS A 38 -5.08 -7.77 7.11
CA HIS A 38 -4.15 -6.72 7.53
C HIS A 38 -4.24 -6.37 9.00
N GLY A 39 -3.52 -7.10 9.84
CA GLY A 39 -3.41 -6.83 11.28
C GLY A 39 -2.94 -5.40 11.60
N TYR A 40 -2.04 -4.84 10.78
CA TYR A 40 -1.52 -3.46 10.92
C TYR A 40 -2.58 -2.36 10.92
N HIS A 41 -3.64 -2.55 10.14
CA HIS A 41 -4.62 -1.51 9.89
C HIS A 41 -5.89 -1.69 10.73
N ARG A 42 -5.91 -2.60 11.70
CA ARG A 42 -7.11 -2.85 12.50
C ARG A 42 -7.61 -1.60 13.23
N ALA A 43 -6.70 -0.83 13.86
CA ALA A 43 -7.09 0.40 14.52
C ALA A 43 -7.68 1.41 13.53
N TRP A 44 -7.03 1.56 12.37
CA TRP A 44 -7.56 2.40 11.30
C TRP A 44 -8.88 1.88 10.76
N LEU A 45 -9.01 0.57 10.50
CA LEU A 45 -10.24 -0.05 9.99
C LEU A 45 -11.43 0.12 10.95
N ARG A 46 -11.20 0.05 12.28
CA ARG A 46 -12.25 0.31 13.28
C ARG A 46 -12.80 1.74 13.20
N ARG A 47 -11.96 2.73 12.84
CA ARG A 47 -12.38 4.12 12.64
C ARG A 47 -12.94 4.36 11.24
N ALA A 48 -12.33 3.75 10.23
CA ALA A 48 -12.66 3.94 8.83
C ALA A 48 -14.03 3.34 8.45
N ALA A 49 -14.37 2.15 8.94
CA ALA A 49 -15.63 1.48 8.60
C ALA A 49 -16.87 2.32 8.98
N PRO A 50 -17.01 2.84 10.21
CA PRO A 50 -18.14 3.73 10.53
C PRO A 50 -18.08 5.08 9.79
N ALA A 51 -16.89 5.61 9.47
CA ALA A 51 -16.75 6.87 8.76
C ALA A 51 -17.32 6.84 7.32
N VAL A 52 -17.35 5.66 6.71
CA VAL A 52 -17.90 5.46 5.36
C VAL A 52 -19.25 4.72 5.35
N ALA A 53 -19.81 4.38 6.50
CA ALA A 53 -21.05 3.59 6.58
C ALA A 53 -22.25 4.26 5.91
N GLY A 54 -22.26 5.60 5.82
CA GLY A 54 -23.30 6.39 5.14
C GLY A 54 -23.00 6.66 3.64
N LEU A 55 -21.89 6.18 3.10
CA LEU A 55 -21.51 6.39 1.71
C LEU A 55 -21.86 5.17 0.85
N ASP A 56 -22.57 5.39 -0.25
CA ASP A 56 -22.71 4.36 -1.28
C ASP A 56 -21.45 4.30 -2.14
N LEU A 57 -20.51 3.46 -1.74
CA LEU A 57 -19.26 3.23 -2.46
C LEU A 57 -19.38 2.16 -3.56
N SER A 58 -20.58 1.60 -3.79
CA SER A 58 -20.77 0.53 -4.77
C SER A 58 -20.28 0.89 -6.20
N PRO A 59 -20.43 2.13 -6.71
CA PRO A 59 -19.86 2.49 -8.01
C PRO A 59 -18.32 2.43 -8.03
N LEU A 60 -17.65 2.82 -6.94
CA LEU A 60 -16.17 2.69 -6.86
C LEU A 60 -15.74 1.22 -6.78
N TRP A 61 -16.52 0.38 -6.10
CA TRP A 61 -16.20 -1.04 -5.98
C TRP A 61 -16.27 -1.80 -7.31
N LEU A 62 -16.99 -1.29 -8.30
CA LEU A 62 -16.99 -1.86 -9.65
C LEU A 62 -15.61 -1.75 -10.31
N PHE A 63 -14.89 -0.65 -10.05
CA PHE A 63 -13.65 -0.30 -10.73
C PHE A 63 -12.41 -0.41 -9.84
N ILE A 64 -12.58 -0.63 -8.54
CA ILE A 64 -11.49 -0.88 -7.58
C ILE A 64 -11.66 -2.30 -7.02
N PRO A 65 -11.22 -3.35 -7.75
CA PRO A 65 -11.40 -4.73 -7.34
C PRO A 65 -10.55 -5.03 -6.08
N PRO A 66 -11.04 -5.92 -5.19
CA PRO A 66 -10.34 -6.23 -3.94
C PRO A 66 -9.05 -7.05 -4.16
N ALA A 67 -9.00 -7.85 -5.21
CA ALA A 67 -7.84 -8.67 -5.56
C ALA A 67 -7.89 -9.07 -7.02
N GLY A 68 -6.80 -8.85 -7.75
CA GLY A 68 -6.75 -9.07 -9.20
C GLY A 68 -7.62 -8.07 -9.96
N GLY A 69 -7.66 -8.20 -11.27
CA GLY A 69 -8.40 -7.29 -12.14
C GLY A 69 -7.67 -5.97 -12.41
N TYR A 70 -8.22 -5.20 -13.30
CA TYR A 70 -7.70 -3.92 -13.74
C TYR A 70 -8.52 -2.78 -13.13
N THR A 71 -7.82 -1.83 -12.50
CA THR A 71 -8.41 -0.55 -12.10
C THR A 71 -8.18 0.44 -13.22
N PRO A 72 -9.21 1.16 -13.71
CA PRO A 72 -9.03 2.20 -14.71
C PRO A 72 -7.93 3.19 -14.31
N ASP A 73 -6.98 3.42 -15.19
CA ASP A 73 -5.81 4.27 -14.91
C ASP A 73 -6.23 5.73 -14.71
N PHE A 74 -7.31 6.16 -15.38
CA PHE A 74 -7.84 7.53 -15.22
C PHE A 74 -8.31 7.86 -13.80
N LEU A 75 -8.66 6.86 -12.99
CA LEU A 75 -9.03 7.09 -11.58
C LEU A 75 -7.84 7.52 -10.73
N GLY A 76 -6.62 7.13 -11.12
CA GLY A 76 -5.39 7.46 -10.41
C GLY A 76 -4.28 7.87 -11.37
N PRO A 77 -4.47 8.95 -12.17
CA PRO A 77 -3.45 9.40 -13.11
C PRO A 77 -2.15 9.72 -12.35
N PRO A 78 -0.98 9.26 -12.84
CA PRO A 78 0.30 9.54 -12.19
C PRO A 78 0.47 11.04 -11.94
N PRO A 79 0.82 11.48 -10.73
CA PRO A 79 1.00 12.89 -10.44
C PRO A 79 2.14 13.48 -11.27
N GLU A 80 1.96 14.71 -11.74
CA GLU A 80 2.99 15.43 -12.52
C GLU A 80 4.06 16.01 -11.61
N GLU A 81 3.64 16.44 -10.41
CA GLU A 81 4.50 17.00 -9.37
C GLU A 81 4.83 15.99 -8.28
N PRO A 82 5.95 16.16 -7.56
CA PRO A 82 6.32 15.27 -6.45
C PRO A 82 5.35 15.31 -5.27
N TYR A 83 4.70 16.45 -5.04
CA TYR A 83 3.82 16.70 -3.89
C TYR A 83 2.53 17.44 -4.31
N PRO A 84 1.67 16.82 -5.14
CA PRO A 84 0.43 17.44 -5.55
C PRO A 84 -0.52 17.62 -4.36
N CYS A 85 -1.47 18.55 -4.46
CA CYS A 85 -2.62 18.55 -3.57
C CYS A 85 -3.70 17.59 -4.08
N PHE A 86 -4.60 17.19 -3.20
CA PHE A 86 -5.70 16.26 -3.55
C PHE A 86 -6.63 16.86 -4.61
N GLU A 87 -6.90 18.13 -4.51
CA GLU A 87 -7.80 18.87 -5.38
C GLU A 87 -7.29 18.91 -6.83
N ASP A 88 -5.96 19.10 -7.02
CA ASP A 88 -5.35 19.13 -8.34
C ASP A 88 -5.39 17.74 -9.00
N GLU A 89 -5.09 16.68 -8.24
CA GLU A 89 -5.20 15.31 -8.74
C GLU A 89 -6.66 14.96 -9.09
N LEU A 90 -7.62 15.33 -8.24
CA LEU A 90 -9.04 15.09 -8.49
C LEU A 90 -9.57 15.89 -9.69
N ALA A 91 -9.06 17.09 -9.91
CA ALA A 91 -9.40 17.88 -11.09
C ALA A 91 -8.98 17.18 -12.38
N ARG A 92 -7.83 16.50 -12.38
CA ARG A 92 -7.37 15.67 -13.53
C ARG A 92 -8.28 14.48 -13.77
N VAL A 93 -8.75 13.81 -12.71
CA VAL A 93 -9.77 12.75 -12.83
C VAL A 93 -11.04 13.29 -13.48
N ARG A 94 -11.54 14.45 -13.01
CA ARG A 94 -12.75 15.11 -13.54
C ARG A 94 -12.60 15.55 -15.00
N ALA A 95 -11.38 15.86 -15.43
CA ALA A 95 -11.06 16.28 -16.80
C ALA A 95 -10.80 15.10 -17.77
N THR A 96 -10.97 13.86 -17.30
CA THR A 96 -10.76 12.67 -18.16
C THR A 96 -11.67 12.71 -19.36
N ASP A 97 -11.10 12.44 -20.54
CA ASP A 97 -11.87 12.30 -21.79
C ASP A 97 -12.87 11.14 -21.65
N PRO A 98 -14.16 11.36 -21.97
CA PRO A 98 -15.18 10.32 -21.84
C PRO A 98 -14.90 9.07 -22.67
N ALA A 99 -14.24 9.18 -23.84
CA ALA A 99 -13.90 8.02 -24.67
C ALA A 99 -12.78 7.19 -24.03
N LEU A 100 -11.80 7.84 -23.41
CA LEU A 100 -10.77 7.17 -22.62
C LEU A 100 -11.40 6.46 -21.42
N ALA A 101 -12.24 7.18 -20.67
CA ALA A 101 -12.94 6.63 -19.52
C ALA A 101 -13.77 5.40 -19.87
N HIS A 102 -14.54 5.47 -20.98
CA HIS A 102 -15.30 4.33 -21.48
C HIS A 102 -14.40 3.11 -21.76
N THR A 103 -13.30 3.33 -22.48
CA THR A 103 -12.36 2.26 -22.86
C THR A 103 -11.77 1.57 -21.62
N GLU A 104 -11.32 2.36 -20.66
CA GLU A 104 -10.70 1.82 -19.44
C GLU A 104 -11.73 1.17 -18.50
N MET A 105 -12.94 1.72 -18.39
CA MET A 105 -14.04 1.11 -17.62
C MET A 105 -14.49 -0.21 -18.25
N ALA A 106 -14.64 -0.26 -19.56
CA ALA A 106 -15.00 -1.50 -20.27
C ALA A 106 -13.94 -2.59 -20.05
N ARG A 107 -12.65 -2.24 -20.14
CA ARG A 107 -11.55 -3.14 -19.83
C ARG A 107 -11.63 -3.64 -18.38
N SER A 108 -11.89 -2.75 -17.41
CA SER A 108 -11.99 -3.11 -16.00
C SER A 108 -13.12 -4.12 -15.74
N LEU A 109 -14.28 -3.89 -16.31
CA LEU A 109 -15.43 -4.80 -16.20
C LEU A 109 -15.16 -6.16 -16.83
N ALA A 110 -14.48 -6.19 -17.99
CA ALA A 110 -14.11 -7.43 -18.68
C ALA A 110 -13.08 -8.28 -17.91
N CYS A 111 -12.14 -7.63 -17.19
CA CYS A 111 -11.10 -8.32 -16.44
C CYS A 111 -11.58 -8.88 -15.08
N THR A 112 -12.79 -8.55 -14.63
CA THR A 112 -13.29 -9.01 -13.34
C THR A 112 -14.44 -10.01 -13.52
N PRO A 113 -14.18 -11.33 -13.37
CA PRO A 113 -15.20 -12.35 -13.56
C PRO A 113 -16.43 -12.10 -12.65
N GLY A 114 -17.63 -12.17 -13.25
CA GLY A 114 -18.90 -11.97 -12.53
C GLY A 114 -19.34 -10.50 -12.38
N LEU A 115 -18.52 -9.51 -12.77
CA LEU A 115 -18.91 -8.10 -12.82
C LEU A 115 -19.25 -7.61 -14.24
N ALA A 116 -19.18 -8.48 -15.25
CA ALA A 116 -19.38 -8.11 -16.64
C ALA A 116 -20.76 -7.50 -16.94
N GLU A 117 -21.78 -7.72 -16.10
CA GLU A 117 -23.14 -7.23 -16.35
C GLU A 117 -23.94 -6.72 -15.14
N PRO A 118 -23.37 -6.07 -14.12
CA PRO A 118 -24.24 -5.36 -13.18
C PRO A 118 -24.91 -4.18 -13.93
N PRO A 119 -26.19 -3.85 -13.63
CA PRO A 119 -26.87 -2.71 -14.22
C PRO A 119 -26.08 -1.41 -14.10
N GLN A 120 -25.35 -1.23 -13.00
CA GLN A 120 -24.49 -0.07 -12.73
C GLN A 120 -23.26 0.00 -13.66
N GLY A 121 -22.68 -1.16 -14.05
CA GLY A 121 -21.57 -1.21 -15.00
C GLY A 121 -22.02 -0.78 -16.40
N ARG A 122 -23.19 -1.24 -16.86
CA ARG A 122 -23.78 -0.80 -18.12
C ARG A 122 -24.09 0.70 -18.12
N ALA A 123 -24.72 1.21 -17.08
CA ALA A 123 -25.01 2.63 -16.95
C ALA A 123 -23.74 3.51 -16.99
N ALA A 124 -22.64 3.02 -16.42
CA ALA A 124 -21.36 3.72 -16.48
C ALA A 124 -20.75 3.75 -17.88
N LEU A 125 -21.00 2.72 -18.70
CA LEU A 125 -20.56 2.68 -20.09
C LEU A 125 -21.48 3.48 -21.02
N ASP A 126 -22.78 3.56 -20.71
CA ASP A 126 -23.77 4.33 -21.47
C ASP A 126 -23.54 5.84 -21.34
N ASP A 127 -23.14 6.32 -20.15
CA ASP A 127 -22.77 7.74 -19.90
C ASP A 127 -21.44 7.83 -19.14
N PRO A 128 -20.30 7.70 -19.85
CA PRO A 128 -18.97 7.77 -19.23
C PRO A 128 -18.69 9.11 -18.54
N ALA A 129 -19.23 10.22 -19.07
CA ALA A 129 -19.02 11.53 -18.46
C ALA A 129 -19.73 11.66 -17.12
N ALA A 130 -20.96 11.14 -16.99
CA ALA A 130 -21.65 11.08 -15.70
C ALA A 130 -20.95 10.12 -14.73
N ALA A 131 -20.46 8.96 -15.24
CA ALA A 131 -19.70 8.00 -14.45
C ALA A 131 -18.42 8.63 -13.87
N VAL A 132 -17.62 9.33 -14.67
CA VAL A 132 -16.41 10.04 -14.22
C VAL A 132 -16.75 11.04 -13.10
N ARG A 133 -17.77 11.88 -13.30
CA ARG A 133 -18.20 12.84 -12.27
C ARG A 133 -18.60 12.14 -10.97
N ARG A 134 -19.40 11.07 -11.07
CA ARG A 134 -19.86 10.31 -9.89
C ARG A 134 -18.70 9.63 -9.16
N LEU A 135 -17.77 9.00 -9.88
CA LEU A 135 -16.60 8.36 -9.31
C LEU A 135 -15.69 9.39 -8.62
N ALA A 136 -15.49 10.55 -9.24
CA ALA A 136 -14.71 11.63 -8.64
C ALA A 136 -15.36 12.18 -7.36
N GLU A 137 -16.68 12.37 -7.34
CA GLU A 137 -17.43 12.79 -6.13
C GLU A 137 -17.28 11.78 -4.99
N LEU A 138 -17.41 10.50 -5.29
CA LEU A 138 -17.25 9.44 -4.29
C LEU A 138 -15.81 9.34 -3.79
N THR A 139 -14.84 9.53 -4.68
CA THR A 139 -13.42 9.58 -4.31
C THR A 139 -13.13 10.75 -3.37
N GLU A 140 -13.73 11.93 -3.64
CA GLU A 140 -13.61 13.08 -2.76
C GLU A 140 -14.23 12.83 -1.37
N GLN A 141 -15.41 12.19 -1.32
CA GLN A 141 -16.03 11.81 -0.06
C GLN A 141 -15.18 10.80 0.71
N ALA A 142 -14.62 9.81 0.01
CA ALA A 142 -13.71 8.83 0.59
C ALA A 142 -12.42 9.48 1.12
N TRP A 143 -11.83 10.42 0.39
CA TRP A 143 -10.69 11.21 0.86
C TRP A 143 -10.98 11.90 2.18
N ARG A 144 -12.07 12.67 2.24
CA ARG A 144 -12.48 13.42 3.43
C ARG A 144 -12.74 12.52 4.63
N ALA A 145 -13.30 11.33 4.40
CA ALA A 145 -13.65 10.40 5.47
C ALA A 145 -12.47 9.54 5.95
N LEU A 146 -11.58 9.12 5.04
CA LEU A 146 -10.62 8.06 5.29
C LEU A 146 -9.18 8.53 5.48
N VAL A 147 -8.77 9.57 4.76
CA VAL A 147 -7.35 9.92 4.64
C VAL A 147 -7.07 11.35 5.11
N ALA A 148 -7.92 12.31 4.73
CA ALA A 148 -7.73 13.72 5.06
C ALA A 148 -7.55 13.99 6.58
N PRO A 149 -8.30 13.32 7.50
CA PRO A 149 -8.15 13.57 8.93
C PRO A 149 -6.73 13.30 9.47
N ASP A 150 -6.05 12.31 8.90
CA ASP A 150 -4.71 11.88 9.32
C ASP A 150 -3.63 12.25 8.29
N TRP A 151 -3.97 13.08 7.26
CA TRP A 151 -3.09 13.32 6.12
C TRP A 151 -1.71 13.86 6.49
N ALA A 152 -1.63 14.80 7.40
CA ALA A 152 -0.34 15.35 7.84
C ALA A 152 0.59 14.26 8.40
N ARG A 153 0.03 13.31 9.13
CA ARG A 153 0.77 12.17 9.71
C ARG A 153 1.16 11.16 8.64
N HIS A 154 0.25 10.83 7.73
CA HIS A 154 0.54 9.96 6.58
C HIS A 154 1.66 10.55 5.74
N ARG A 155 1.54 11.82 5.37
CA ARG A 155 2.51 12.54 4.56
C ARG A 155 3.91 12.52 5.19
N ALA A 156 4.01 12.76 6.50
CA ALA A 156 5.28 12.72 7.21
C ALA A 156 5.99 11.35 7.11
N VAL A 157 5.22 10.25 7.19
CA VAL A 157 5.75 8.88 7.02
C VAL A 157 6.22 8.65 5.58
N LEU A 158 5.44 9.09 4.59
CA LEU A 158 5.76 8.94 3.17
C LEU A 158 7.02 9.74 2.80
N GLU A 159 7.13 10.97 3.27
CA GLU A 159 8.31 11.82 3.06
C GLU A 159 9.57 11.24 3.75
N ALA A 160 9.41 10.68 4.94
CA ALA A 160 10.52 10.02 5.64
C ALA A 160 11.00 8.76 4.90
N ASP A 161 10.09 7.99 4.29
CA ASP A 161 10.45 6.86 3.44
C ASP A 161 11.22 7.32 2.19
N ILE A 162 10.73 8.34 1.48
CA ILE A 162 11.42 8.90 0.31
C ILE A 162 12.81 9.38 0.68
N ALA A 163 12.97 10.11 1.80
CA ALA A 163 14.27 10.58 2.26
C ALA A 163 15.22 9.41 2.58
N HIS A 164 14.72 8.31 3.14
CA HIS A 164 15.50 7.10 3.34
C HIS A 164 15.93 6.45 2.02
N ARG A 165 14.99 6.29 1.07
CA ARG A 165 15.26 5.71 -0.25
C ARG A 165 16.25 6.53 -1.07
N THR A 166 16.12 7.85 -1.00
CA THR A 166 17.05 8.77 -1.67
C THR A 166 18.48 8.62 -1.12
N ARG A 167 18.62 8.49 0.20
CA ARG A 167 19.95 8.19 0.80
C ARG A 167 20.46 6.83 0.37
N GLN A 168 19.63 5.80 0.39
CA GLN A 168 20.01 4.45 -0.06
C GLN A 168 20.49 4.46 -1.51
N MET A 169 19.79 5.21 -2.38
CA MET A 169 20.20 5.39 -3.77
C MET A 169 21.54 6.14 -3.89
N ALA A 170 21.76 7.18 -3.07
CA ALA A 170 23.00 7.93 -3.08
C ALA A 170 24.20 7.11 -2.57
N ASP A 171 23.99 6.25 -1.58
CA ASP A 171 25.03 5.45 -0.95
C ASP A 171 25.38 4.18 -1.74
N ALA A 172 24.39 3.53 -2.36
CA ALA A 172 24.55 2.19 -2.95
C ALA A 172 23.90 2.03 -4.34
N GLY A 173 23.48 3.13 -4.97
CA GLY A 173 22.96 3.14 -6.34
C GLY A 173 21.51 2.66 -6.48
N LEU A 174 21.06 2.63 -7.75
CA LEU A 174 19.68 2.24 -8.10
C LEU A 174 19.37 0.77 -7.78
N ASP A 175 20.35 -0.10 -7.86
CA ASP A 175 20.18 -1.52 -7.52
C ASP A 175 19.72 -1.69 -6.07
N ALA A 176 20.34 -0.97 -5.14
CA ALA A 176 19.96 -0.98 -3.74
C ALA A 176 18.56 -0.37 -3.52
N LEU A 177 18.21 0.68 -4.26
CA LEU A 177 16.89 1.28 -4.21
C LEU A 177 15.81 0.27 -4.60
N PHE A 178 15.93 -0.33 -5.79
CA PHE A 178 14.88 -1.23 -6.31
C PHE A 178 14.79 -2.52 -5.50
N ALA A 179 15.92 -3.15 -5.16
CA ALA A 179 15.95 -4.35 -4.33
C ALA A 179 15.36 -4.11 -2.91
N GLY A 180 15.41 -2.87 -2.44
CA GLY A 180 14.88 -2.49 -1.13
C GLY A 180 13.40 -2.14 -1.11
N LEU A 181 12.69 -2.05 -2.24
CA LEU A 181 11.29 -1.59 -2.28
C LEU A 181 10.34 -2.58 -1.60
N HIS A 182 10.42 -3.85 -1.98
CA HIS A 182 9.57 -4.92 -1.45
C HIS A 182 10.21 -6.29 -1.69
N PRO A 183 9.99 -7.31 -0.84
CA PRO A 183 10.53 -8.66 -1.05
C PRO A 183 10.10 -9.32 -2.37
N ASP A 184 8.93 -8.97 -2.89
CA ASP A 184 8.39 -9.52 -4.15
C ASP A 184 8.81 -8.68 -5.38
N VAL A 185 9.60 -7.62 -5.20
CA VAL A 185 10.15 -6.82 -6.28
C VAL A 185 11.57 -7.30 -6.55
N ASP A 186 11.84 -7.72 -7.78
CA ASP A 186 13.16 -8.12 -8.22
C ASP A 186 13.74 -7.12 -9.22
N TRP A 187 15.02 -6.86 -9.10
CA TRP A 187 15.76 -5.97 -9.98
C TRP A 187 17.02 -6.68 -10.46
N ALA A 188 17.07 -6.97 -11.75
CA ALA A 188 18.22 -7.59 -12.39
C ALA A 188 18.35 -7.15 -13.85
N ASP A 189 19.57 -6.96 -14.31
CA ASP A 189 19.91 -6.66 -15.72
C ASP A 189 19.10 -5.51 -16.33
N GLY A 190 18.90 -4.41 -15.57
CA GLY A 190 18.12 -3.25 -16.01
C GLY A 190 16.61 -3.52 -16.12
N SER A 191 16.14 -4.57 -15.49
CA SER A 191 14.74 -4.98 -15.53
C SER A 191 14.14 -5.03 -14.12
N LEU A 192 13.00 -4.36 -13.95
CA LEU A 192 12.19 -4.39 -12.74
C LEU A 192 11.09 -5.44 -12.91
N THR A 193 11.11 -6.47 -12.09
CA THR A 193 10.13 -7.56 -12.10
C THR A 193 9.23 -7.45 -10.88
N LEU A 194 7.92 -7.44 -11.12
CA LEU A 194 6.88 -7.24 -10.11
C LEU A 194 5.90 -8.42 -10.10
N PRO A 195 5.36 -8.78 -8.93
CA PRO A 195 4.29 -9.77 -8.86
C PRO A 195 3.03 -9.21 -9.52
N VAL A 196 2.50 -9.89 -10.53
CA VAL A 196 1.25 -9.51 -11.17
C VAL A 196 0.08 -10.27 -10.58
N ARG A 197 -0.96 -9.56 -10.24
CA ARG A 197 -2.28 -10.11 -9.93
C ARG A 197 -3.25 -9.70 -11.04
N GLY A 198 -3.32 -10.48 -12.11
CA GLY A 198 -4.22 -10.25 -13.27
C GLY A 198 -3.61 -10.73 -14.58
N ASP A 199 -4.36 -10.59 -15.68
CA ASP A 199 -4.02 -11.07 -17.03
C ASP A 199 -2.97 -10.20 -17.77
N MET A 200 -2.21 -9.38 -17.07
CA MET A 200 -1.14 -8.62 -17.70
C MET A 200 0.10 -9.52 -17.86
N THR A 201 0.14 -10.17 -18.99
CA THR A 201 1.32 -10.89 -19.45
C THR A 201 2.04 -9.99 -20.42
N ASP A 202 3.23 -9.45 -20.05
CA ASP A 202 4.29 -9.20 -21.00
C ASP A 202 5.40 -8.32 -20.43
N ALA A 203 6.61 -8.54 -20.89
CA ALA A 203 7.72 -7.61 -20.70
C ALA A 203 7.38 -6.29 -21.41
N GLN A 204 7.30 -5.20 -20.67
CA GLN A 204 7.06 -3.87 -21.20
C GLN A 204 8.37 -3.06 -21.21
N LEU A 205 8.46 -2.13 -22.17
CA LEU A 205 9.53 -1.14 -22.19
C LEU A 205 9.04 0.15 -21.53
N ALA A 206 9.88 0.76 -20.74
CA ALA A 206 9.58 2.07 -20.16
C ALA A 206 9.59 3.17 -21.24
N ASP A 207 10.33 2.97 -22.32
CA ASP A 207 10.39 3.83 -23.53
C ASP A 207 10.66 5.30 -23.22
N GLY A 208 11.64 5.54 -22.38
CA GLY A 208 12.04 6.88 -21.98
C GLY A 208 11.08 7.57 -21.00
N ARG A 209 10.08 6.88 -20.47
CA ARG A 209 9.13 7.44 -19.48
C ARG A 209 9.66 7.38 -18.03
N GLY A 210 10.67 6.55 -17.78
CA GLY A 210 11.15 6.27 -16.42
C GLY A 210 10.12 5.53 -15.57
N VAL A 211 10.34 5.49 -14.26
CA VAL A 211 9.43 4.89 -13.27
C VAL A 211 9.07 5.91 -12.21
N LEU A 212 7.78 6.04 -11.93
CA LEU A 212 7.26 6.76 -10.78
C LEU A 212 7.15 5.81 -9.58
N LEU A 213 7.84 6.14 -8.50
CA LEU A 213 7.82 5.40 -7.24
C LEU A 213 6.94 6.13 -6.23
N MET A 214 5.86 5.50 -5.80
CA MET A 214 4.92 6.08 -4.84
C MET A 214 4.86 5.23 -3.56
N PRO A 215 5.40 5.71 -2.43
CA PRO A 215 5.18 5.05 -1.15
C PRO A 215 3.71 5.13 -0.75
N SER A 216 3.20 4.08 -0.10
CA SER A 216 1.85 4.07 0.44
C SER A 216 1.82 3.49 1.85
N VAL A 217 1.00 4.07 2.71
CA VAL A 217 0.74 3.57 4.06
C VAL A 217 -0.34 2.49 4.09
N PHE A 218 -1.02 2.24 2.97
CA PHE A 218 -2.15 1.32 2.88
C PHE A 218 -1.91 0.09 2.01
N VAL A 219 -0.86 0.08 1.16
CA VAL A 219 -0.68 -0.97 0.16
C VAL A 219 -0.16 -2.30 0.71
N TRP A 220 0.50 -2.29 1.88
CA TRP A 220 1.04 -3.52 2.50
C TRP A 220 -0.02 -4.62 2.66
N PRO A 221 0.29 -5.89 2.42
CA PRO A 221 1.59 -6.48 2.07
C PRO A 221 1.83 -6.59 0.55
N ASP A 222 1.11 -5.85 -0.23
CA ASP A 222 1.16 -5.92 -1.69
C ASP A 222 2.06 -4.80 -2.27
N VAL A 223 2.38 -4.95 -3.56
CA VAL A 223 2.88 -3.91 -4.44
C VAL A 223 1.86 -3.76 -5.56
N VAL A 224 1.54 -2.54 -5.93
CA VAL A 224 0.63 -2.24 -7.04
C VAL A 224 1.43 -1.56 -8.15
N SER A 225 1.17 -1.92 -9.39
CA SER A 225 1.83 -1.35 -10.55
C SER A 225 0.82 -0.99 -11.64
N GLY A 226 1.11 0.08 -12.38
CA GLY A 226 0.39 0.48 -13.57
C GLY A 226 1.40 0.91 -14.63
N PHE A 227 1.44 0.22 -15.78
CA PHE A 227 2.42 0.47 -16.83
C PHE A 227 1.78 0.80 -18.17
N ALA A 228 0.44 0.88 -18.21
CA ALA A 228 -0.28 1.15 -19.44
C ALA A 228 0.06 2.53 -20.03
N ARG A 229 0.21 2.59 -21.35
CA ARG A 229 0.30 3.86 -22.07
C ARG A 229 -1.05 4.59 -22.05
N PRO A 230 -1.09 5.90 -22.00
CA PRO A 230 0.05 6.85 -22.14
C PRO A 230 0.80 7.16 -20.84
N TRP A 231 0.39 6.58 -19.73
CA TRP A 231 0.84 6.93 -18.38
C TRP A 231 2.31 6.58 -18.12
N GLN A 232 2.97 7.33 -17.24
CA GLN A 232 4.29 6.97 -16.72
C GLN A 232 4.18 5.65 -15.95
N PRO A 233 5.05 4.65 -16.21
CA PRO A 233 5.10 3.45 -15.39
C PRO A 233 5.20 3.78 -13.91
N THR A 234 4.29 3.22 -13.11
CA THR A 234 4.14 3.56 -11.70
C THR A 234 4.22 2.31 -10.83
N VAL A 235 4.97 2.40 -9.74
CA VAL A 235 5.05 1.37 -8.71
C VAL A 235 4.64 1.97 -7.38
N ILE A 236 3.56 1.45 -6.79
CA ILE A 236 3.08 1.81 -5.45
C ILE A 236 3.59 0.72 -4.49
N TYR A 237 4.39 1.12 -3.51
CA TYR A 237 5.05 0.21 -2.59
C TYR A 237 4.83 0.60 -1.13
N PRO A 238 4.94 -0.33 -0.17
CA PRO A 238 4.72 -0.04 1.24
C PRO A 238 5.78 0.92 1.79
N ALA A 239 5.34 2.03 2.36
CA ALA A 239 6.22 2.95 3.08
C ALA A 239 6.78 2.31 4.35
N ARG A 240 8.00 2.65 4.72
CA ARG A 240 8.60 2.23 5.99
C ARG A 240 7.99 3.02 7.16
N GLY A 241 7.99 2.43 8.34
CA GLY A 241 7.55 3.13 9.55
C GLY A 241 6.04 3.17 9.79
N MET A 242 5.25 2.43 9.02
CA MET A 242 3.78 2.38 9.17
C MET A 242 3.29 1.77 10.49
N GLY A 243 4.12 0.98 11.17
CA GLY A 243 3.70 0.14 12.29
C GLY A 243 3.11 0.86 13.50
N GLY A 244 3.41 2.15 13.68
CA GLY A 244 2.83 2.99 14.73
C GLY A 244 1.82 4.03 14.23
N LEU A 245 1.53 4.03 12.91
CA LEU A 245 0.80 5.13 12.28
C LEU A 245 -0.66 5.25 12.74
N HIS A 246 -1.30 4.13 13.01
CA HIS A 246 -2.73 4.07 13.35
C HIS A 246 -3.00 3.63 14.79
N SER A 247 -1.97 3.41 15.60
CA SER A 247 -2.16 3.20 17.02
C SER A 247 -2.51 4.54 17.67
N ASP A 248 -3.72 4.65 18.20
CA ASP A 248 -4.16 5.77 19.03
C ASP A 248 -3.43 5.80 20.39
N GLU A 249 -2.82 4.68 20.72
CA GLU A 249 -1.81 4.55 21.75
C GLU A 249 -0.49 4.24 21.05
N THR A 250 0.49 5.14 21.14
CA THR A 250 1.86 4.64 21.31
C THR A 250 1.72 3.64 22.46
N PRO A 251 2.00 2.32 22.28
CA PRO A 251 2.03 1.43 23.40
C PRO A 251 2.92 2.17 24.38
N ARG A 252 2.37 2.62 25.50
CA ARG A 252 3.19 3.20 26.57
C ARG A 252 4.05 2.05 26.99
N LEU A 253 5.18 1.89 26.29
CA LEU A 253 6.24 1.03 26.71
C LEU A 253 6.45 1.42 28.15
N SER A 254 5.96 0.57 29.06
CA SER A 254 6.28 0.77 30.47
C SER A 254 7.78 0.94 30.48
N GLU A 255 8.26 2.07 30.96
CA GLU A 255 9.70 2.35 30.98
C GLU A 255 10.41 1.26 31.79
N ALA A 256 9.69 0.65 32.73
CA ALA A 256 10.10 -0.54 33.46
C ALA A 256 10.27 -1.75 32.54
N LEU A 257 9.32 -2.00 31.62
CA LEU A 257 9.40 -3.08 30.65
C LEU A 257 10.53 -2.87 29.64
N ALA A 258 10.73 -1.62 29.19
CA ALA A 258 11.83 -1.27 28.32
C ALA A 258 13.20 -1.43 28.98
N ARG A 259 13.31 -1.17 30.27
CA ARG A 259 14.53 -1.41 31.06
C ARG A 259 14.77 -2.91 31.27
N LEU A 260 13.73 -3.68 31.51
CA LEU A 260 13.82 -5.13 31.75
C LEU A 260 14.18 -5.91 30.49
N LEU A 261 13.45 -5.69 29.41
CA LEU A 261 13.59 -6.45 28.17
C LEU A 261 14.55 -5.82 27.14
N GLY A 262 14.86 -4.54 27.31
CA GLY A 262 15.46 -3.71 26.29
C GLY A 262 14.40 -3.14 25.33
N ARG A 263 14.60 -1.89 24.88
CA ARG A 263 13.60 -1.10 24.13
C ARG A 263 13.01 -1.83 22.92
N GLN A 264 13.85 -2.49 22.12
CA GLN A 264 13.38 -3.16 20.90
C GLN A 264 12.52 -4.40 21.21
N ARG A 265 12.93 -5.25 22.16
CA ARG A 265 12.13 -6.43 22.55
C ARG A 265 10.81 -6.03 23.20
N ALA A 266 10.84 -5.01 24.04
CA ALA A 266 9.63 -4.48 24.64
C ALA A 266 8.68 -3.88 23.59
N ALA A 267 9.20 -3.15 22.59
CA ALA A 267 8.41 -2.63 21.48
C ALA A 267 7.79 -3.74 20.63
N ILE A 268 8.56 -4.79 20.32
CA ILE A 268 8.06 -5.96 19.56
C ILE A 268 6.97 -6.67 20.37
N LEU A 269 7.18 -6.91 21.66
CA LEU A 269 6.19 -7.57 22.51
C LEU A 269 4.91 -6.74 22.63
N ALA A 270 5.01 -5.44 22.88
CA ALA A 270 3.87 -4.54 22.98
C ALA A 270 3.10 -4.42 21.65
N GLY A 271 3.82 -4.41 20.52
CA GLY A 271 3.24 -4.32 19.18
C GLY A 271 2.62 -5.64 18.65
N LEU A 272 2.77 -6.76 19.35
CA LEU A 272 2.23 -8.07 18.99
C LEU A 272 0.81 -8.29 19.57
N GLU A 273 -0.10 -7.35 19.34
CA GLU A 273 -1.51 -7.52 19.71
C GLU A 273 -2.16 -8.68 18.93
N ASP A 274 -1.71 -8.90 17.70
CA ASP A 274 -2.13 -9.99 16.82
C ASP A 274 -0.94 -10.81 16.33
N PRO A 275 -1.15 -12.11 16.03
CA PRO A 275 -0.11 -12.96 15.45
C PRO A 275 0.46 -12.37 14.16
N SER A 276 1.77 -12.17 14.10
CA SER A 276 2.46 -11.53 12.98
C SER A 276 3.70 -12.32 12.56
N SER A 277 4.09 -12.22 11.29
CA SER A 277 5.32 -12.86 10.79
C SER A 277 6.56 -12.05 11.16
N THR A 278 7.75 -12.68 11.04
CA THR A 278 9.03 -11.99 11.20
C THR A 278 9.17 -10.82 10.23
N THR A 279 8.72 -11.01 8.98
CA THR A 279 8.77 -9.98 7.93
C THR A 279 7.87 -8.80 8.27
N ASP A 280 6.65 -9.07 8.76
CA ASP A 280 5.72 -8.03 9.18
C ASP A 280 6.30 -7.20 10.32
N LEU A 281 6.87 -7.85 11.32
CA LEU A 281 7.47 -7.18 12.46
C LEU A 281 8.73 -6.39 12.08
N ALA A 282 9.55 -6.93 11.17
CA ALA A 282 10.73 -6.24 10.65
C ALA A 282 10.33 -4.93 9.97
N HIS A 283 9.30 -4.99 9.14
CA HIS A 283 8.76 -3.83 8.46
C HIS A 283 8.15 -2.82 9.46
N ARG A 284 7.33 -3.31 10.41
CA ARG A 284 6.68 -2.49 11.45
C ARG A 284 7.67 -1.68 12.29
N HIS A 285 8.75 -2.31 12.68
CA HIS A 285 9.72 -1.70 13.58
C HIS A 285 10.92 -1.07 12.87
N GLY A 286 10.99 -1.12 11.53
CA GLY A 286 12.11 -0.58 10.75
C GLY A 286 13.42 -1.32 11.02
N LEU A 287 13.35 -2.64 11.30
CA LEU A 287 14.50 -3.48 11.65
C LEU A 287 14.78 -4.49 10.52
N ALA A 288 16.02 -4.99 10.47
CA ALA A 288 16.33 -6.11 9.59
C ALA A 288 15.59 -7.38 10.05
N PRO A 289 15.10 -8.24 9.14
CA PRO A 289 14.42 -9.50 9.48
C PRO A 289 15.25 -10.42 10.40
N SER A 290 16.57 -10.47 10.21
CA SER A 290 17.49 -11.21 11.06
C SER A 290 17.51 -10.71 12.50
N THR A 291 17.48 -9.39 12.70
CA THR A 291 17.42 -8.75 14.02
C THR A 291 16.10 -9.08 14.72
N VAL A 292 14.98 -8.97 14.00
CA VAL A 292 13.66 -9.33 14.53
C VAL A 292 13.60 -10.82 14.88
N SER A 293 14.13 -11.69 14.03
CA SER A 293 14.19 -13.14 14.29
C SER A 293 14.94 -13.45 15.59
N ALA A 294 16.06 -12.78 15.84
CA ALA A 294 16.81 -12.92 17.08
C ALA A 294 15.99 -12.46 18.31
N HIS A 295 15.29 -11.33 18.21
CA HIS A 295 14.43 -10.86 19.28
C HIS A 295 13.24 -11.78 19.56
N LEU A 296 12.60 -12.31 18.50
CA LEU A 296 11.49 -13.25 18.63
C LEU A 296 11.93 -14.58 19.26
N SER A 297 13.12 -15.08 18.95
CA SER A 297 13.68 -16.28 19.59
C SER A 297 13.83 -16.07 21.09
N ILE A 298 14.42 -14.96 21.54
CA ILE A 298 14.60 -14.64 22.96
C ILE A 298 13.26 -14.52 23.68
N LEU A 299 12.29 -13.81 23.08
CA LEU A 299 10.96 -13.64 23.67
C LEU A 299 10.18 -14.97 23.73
N ARG A 300 10.36 -15.85 22.76
CA ARG A 300 9.78 -17.20 22.75
C ARG A 300 10.43 -18.10 23.81
N GLU A 301 11.74 -18.08 23.92
CA GLU A 301 12.51 -18.82 24.95
C GLU A 301 12.10 -18.36 26.37
N ALA A 302 11.79 -17.07 26.53
CA ALA A 302 11.27 -16.53 27.78
C ALA A 302 9.77 -16.88 28.01
N GLY A 303 9.13 -17.63 27.13
CA GLY A 303 7.73 -18.00 27.24
C GLY A 303 6.72 -16.87 26.99
N LEU A 304 7.18 -15.70 26.54
CA LEU A 304 6.33 -14.53 26.25
C LEU A 304 5.63 -14.64 24.91
N LEU A 305 6.19 -15.39 23.96
CA LEU A 305 5.63 -15.64 22.64
C LEU A 305 5.47 -17.13 22.35
N ALA A 306 4.46 -17.44 21.57
CA ALA A 306 4.29 -18.73 20.89
C ALA A 306 4.39 -18.52 19.39
N SER A 307 4.82 -19.57 18.66
CA SER A 307 4.83 -19.53 17.19
C SER A 307 3.95 -20.65 16.64
N ARG A 308 3.24 -20.35 15.54
CA ARG A 308 2.48 -21.37 14.78
C ARG A 308 2.78 -21.21 13.29
N ARG A 309 2.78 -22.35 12.57
CA ARG A 309 2.91 -22.33 11.12
C ARG A 309 1.53 -22.16 10.48
N GLN A 310 1.43 -21.24 9.53
CA GLN A 310 0.22 -21.02 8.74
C GLN A 310 0.62 -20.91 7.26
N GLY A 311 0.43 -21.99 6.51
CA GLY A 311 0.93 -22.09 5.13
C GLY A 311 2.45 -22.00 5.07
N HIS A 312 2.97 -21.04 4.32
CA HIS A 312 4.40 -20.77 4.18
C HIS A 312 4.97 -19.82 5.24
N HIS A 313 4.13 -19.25 6.11
CA HIS A 313 4.52 -18.27 7.12
C HIS A 313 4.56 -18.88 8.52
N VAL A 314 5.52 -18.42 9.34
CA VAL A 314 5.54 -18.65 10.77
C VAL A 314 5.00 -17.37 11.42
N LEU A 315 3.89 -17.50 12.14
CA LEU A 315 3.28 -16.40 12.89
C LEU A 315 3.64 -16.52 14.37
N TYR A 316 4.02 -15.39 14.95
CA TYR A 316 4.31 -15.24 16.38
C TYR A 316 3.15 -14.48 17.05
N GLY A 317 2.71 -14.95 18.21
CA GLY A 317 1.66 -14.31 19.01
C GLY A 317 2.05 -14.33 20.48
N ARG A 318 1.50 -13.40 21.25
CA ARG A 318 1.71 -13.38 22.69
C ARG A 318 1.08 -14.62 23.35
N THR A 319 1.73 -15.13 24.39
CA THR A 319 1.14 -16.07 25.34
C THR A 319 0.34 -15.31 26.40
N PRO A 320 -0.48 -15.97 27.25
CA PRO A 320 -1.09 -15.30 28.41
C PRO A 320 -0.09 -14.58 29.30
N LEU A 321 1.11 -15.13 29.47
CA LEU A 321 2.21 -14.46 30.16
C LEU A 321 2.70 -13.24 29.40
N GLY A 322 2.83 -13.34 28.08
CA GLY A 322 3.19 -12.22 27.22
C GLY A 322 2.18 -11.10 27.25
N ASP A 323 0.88 -11.42 27.32
CA ASP A 323 -0.18 -10.42 27.44
C ASP A 323 -0.13 -9.71 28.80
N ALA A 324 0.03 -10.46 29.90
CA ALA A 324 0.17 -9.88 31.24
C ALA A 324 1.38 -8.92 31.32
N VAL A 325 2.53 -9.34 30.78
CA VAL A 325 3.75 -8.52 30.76
C VAL A 325 3.60 -7.29 29.88
N ALA A 326 2.96 -7.41 28.72
CA ALA A 326 2.73 -6.29 27.79
C ALA A 326 1.74 -5.27 28.34
N SER A 327 0.76 -5.70 29.13
CA SER A 327 -0.26 -4.85 29.75
C SER A 327 0.23 -4.13 31.02
N GLY A 328 1.40 -4.47 31.50
CA GLY A 328 2.00 -3.84 32.69
C GLY A 328 1.58 -4.43 34.03
N GLY A 329 1.01 -5.65 34.02
CA GLY A 329 0.52 -6.34 35.22
C GLY A 329 -0.84 -5.85 35.67
#